data_6b48ce1a35e4c4183de63ce555c2341d
#
_entry.id   6b48ce1a35e4c4183de63ce555c2341d
#
_cell.length_a   1.000
_cell.length_b   1.000
_cell.length_c   1.000
_cell.angle_alpha   90.00
_cell.angle_beta   90.00
_cell.angle_gamma   90.00
#
_symmetry.space_group_name_H-M   'P 1'
#
loop_
_entity.id
_entity.type
_entity.pdbx_description
1 polymer ?
#
loop_
_entity_poly.entity_id
_entity_poly.type
_entity_poly.pdbx_seq_one_letter_code
_entity_poly.pdbx_strand_id
1 'polypeptide(L)'
;MPLTAQGKTDEKTLLDRIDKMIENDQYYQGIKERELKHLKRQVYEAEDNQTRLLFLDSIYHAYSAYRYDSAYAYMKQGLELAEKCHNTSYILRNKINQASILSVRGFYSKAENLLQSLNPDEMPYQLKLYYYFTYAWLYSYWESYANNSDYAEEFCAKKKHYMSLLIQNFNENSKKSAYYNYLVGEYAYFHSPISKESLNHYLKALKMSPAKSRIHAMSAYGIARYYKNTGKFDLYEEYLVEASVSDGLCQLKETVALQKLAYY
;
A
#
# COMPACT_ATOMS: atom_id res chain seq x y z
N MET A 1 21.41 -10.02 14.89
CA MET A 1 22.38 -9.02 15.38
C MET A 1 21.69 -7.68 15.30
N PRO A 2 21.72 -6.84 16.32
CA PRO A 2 21.18 -5.50 16.22
C PRO A 2 22.01 -4.71 15.18
N LEU A 3 21.36 -3.96 14.31
CA LEU A 3 21.95 -2.95 13.42
C LEU A 3 22.42 -1.76 14.28
N THR A 4 23.42 -2.01 15.14
CA THR A 4 24.08 -0.98 15.96
C THR A 4 25.42 -0.67 15.30
N ALA A 5 25.60 0.61 14.95
CA ALA A 5 26.86 1.20 14.48
C ALA A 5 27.40 0.68 13.14
N GLN A 6 26.59 0.61 12.07
CA GLN A 6 27.14 0.81 10.74
C GLN A 6 27.53 2.29 10.61
N GLY A 7 28.79 2.55 10.29
CA GLY A 7 29.27 3.88 9.93
C GLY A 7 28.40 4.46 8.81
N LYS A 8 28.31 5.80 8.76
CA LYS A 8 27.56 6.53 7.73
C LYS A 8 27.76 5.87 6.36
N THR A 9 26.67 5.40 5.74
CA THR A 9 26.74 4.89 4.36
C THR A 9 27.19 6.04 3.47
N ASP A 10 28.25 5.85 2.69
CA ASP A 10 28.76 6.86 1.80
C ASP A 10 27.69 7.26 0.77
N GLU A 11 27.51 8.57 0.56
CA GLU A 11 26.54 9.14 -0.39
C GLU A 11 26.70 8.52 -1.79
N LYS A 12 27.93 8.33 -2.24
CA LYS A 12 28.20 7.65 -3.51
C LYS A 12 27.60 6.25 -3.57
N THR A 13 27.70 5.48 -2.49
CA THR A 13 27.13 4.14 -2.40
C THR A 13 25.59 4.18 -2.47
N LEU A 14 24.97 5.19 -1.89
CA LEU A 14 23.51 5.38 -1.96
C LEU A 14 23.06 5.74 -3.39
N LEU A 15 23.76 6.66 -4.06
CA LEU A 15 23.48 7.05 -5.45
C LEU A 15 23.70 5.85 -6.41
N ASP A 16 24.80 5.10 -6.27
CA ASP A 16 25.07 3.89 -7.07
C ASP A 16 23.92 2.85 -6.98
N ARG A 17 23.20 2.77 -5.87
CA ARG A 17 22.02 1.89 -5.72
C ARG A 17 20.84 2.39 -6.56
N ILE A 18 20.60 3.69 -6.57
CA ILE A 18 19.54 4.32 -7.38
C ILE A 18 19.88 4.18 -8.87
N ASP A 19 21.11 4.48 -9.27
CA ASP A 19 21.56 4.37 -10.65
C ASP A 19 21.39 2.93 -11.19
N LYS A 20 21.83 1.93 -10.44
CA LYS A 20 21.61 0.52 -10.79
C LYS A 20 20.13 0.15 -10.92
N MET A 21 19.27 0.69 -10.08
CA MET A 21 17.81 0.47 -10.18
C MET A 21 17.27 1.10 -11.47
N ILE A 22 17.67 2.33 -11.81
CA ILE A 22 17.25 3.04 -13.03
C ILE A 22 17.79 2.32 -14.29
N GLU A 23 19.06 1.96 -14.32
CA GLU A 23 19.67 1.21 -15.43
C GLU A 23 18.95 -0.11 -15.73
N ASN A 24 18.43 -0.76 -14.70
CA ASN A 24 17.71 -2.03 -14.82
C ASN A 24 16.17 -1.87 -14.90
N ASP A 25 15.64 -0.65 -15.04
CA ASP A 25 14.17 -0.42 -15.04
C ASP A 25 13.46 -1.25 -16.12
N GLN A 26 13.98 -1.29 -17.35
CA GLN A 26 13.40 -2.09 -18.44
C GLN A 26 13.36 -3.59 -18.12
N TYR A 27 14.37 -4.10 -17.42
CA TYR A 27 14.40 -5.50 -16.98
C TYR A 27 13.28 -5.80 -15.98
N TYR A 28 13.11 -4.94 -14.97
CA TYR A 28 12.06 -5.09 -13.96
C TYR A 28 10.66 -4.90 -14.56
N GLN A 29 10.51 -3.93 -15.48
CA GLN A 29 9.29 -3.76 -16.25
C GLN A 29 8.96 -5.02 -17.06
N GLY A 30 9.94 -5.63 -17.71
CA GLY A 30 9.76 -6.88 -18.45
C GLY A 30 9.30 -8.04 -17.56
N ILE A 31 9.76 -8.11 -16.30
CA ILE A 31 9.27 -9.08 -15.31
C ILE A 31 7.80 -8.82 -15.02
N LYS A 32 7.44 -7.56 -14.74
CA LYS A 32 6.07 -7.17 -14.41
C LYS A 32 5.10 -7.45 -15.55
N GLU A 33 5.47 -7.14 -16.77
CA GLU A 33 4.64 -7.42 -17.95
C GLU A 33 4.46 -8.94 -18.20
N ARG A 34 5.48 -9.76 -17.92
CA ARG A 34 5.33 -11.24 -17.99
C ARG A 34 4.39 -11.78 -16.92
N GLU A 35 4.46 -11.26 -15.69
CA GLU A 35 3.50 -11.59 -14.61
C GLU A 35 2.07 -11.26 -15.05
N LEU A 36 1.85 -10.04 -15.52
CA LEU A 36 0.54 -9.60 -16.01
C LEU A 36 0.03 -10.43 -17.19
N LYS A 37 0.91 -10.78 -18.14
CA LYS A 37 0.57 -11.65 -19.26
C LYS A 37 0.15 -13.04 -18.78
N HIS A 38 0.84 -13.58 -17.80
CA HIS A 38 0.49 -14.87 -17.20
C HIS A 38 -0.89 -14.82 -16.53
N LEU A 39 -1.16 -13.82 -15.69
CA LEU A 39 -2.46 -13.65 -15.03
C LEU A 39 -3.61 -13.50 -16.08
N LYS A 40 -3.41 -12.72 -17.14
CA LYS A 40 -4.40 -12.56 -18.21
C LYS A 40 -4.72 -13.90 -18.92
N ARG A 41 -3.69 -14.72 -19.14
CA ARG A 41 -3.88 -16.06 -19.70
C ARG A 41 -4.70 -16.93 -18.75
N GLN A 42 -4.44 -16.87 -17.43
CA GLN A 42 -5.21 -17.62 -16.44
C GLN A 42 -6.70 -17.20 -16.40
N VAL A 43 -7.02 -15.92 -16.61
CA VAL A 43 -8.42 -15.46 -16.76
C VAL A 43 -9.09 -16.12 -17.96
N TYR A 44 -8.37 -16.23 -19.09
CA TYR A 44 -8.90 -16.83 -20.31
C TYR A 44 -9.07 -18.36 -20.17
N GLU A 45 -8.12 -19.03 -19.54
CA GLU A 45 -8.08 -20.49 -19.36
C GLU A 45 -8.96 -20.97 -18.19
N ALA A 46 -9.49 -20.06 -17.36
CA ALA A 46 -10.31 -20.42 -16.20
C ALA A 46 -11.61 -21.11 -16.63
N GLU A 47 -11.83 -22.32 -16.13
CA GLU A 47 -13.00 -23.16 -16.48
C GLU A 47 -14.28 -22.69 -15.78
N ASP A 48 -14.15 -22.08 -14.59
CA ASP A 48 -15.26 -21.61 -13.78
C ASP A 48 -15.17 -20.12 -13.43
N ASN A 49 -16.31 -19.52 -13.08
CA ASN A 49 -16.41 -18.09 -12.77
C ASN A 49 -15.69 -17.71 -11.47
N GLN A 50 -15.61 -18.61 -10.47
CA GLN A 50 -14.92 -18.34 -9.20
C GLN A 50 -13.42 -18.16 -9.44
N THR A 51 -12.81 -19.07 -10.19
CA THR A 51 -11.40 -19.00 -10.58
C THR A 51 -11.13 -17.77 -11.45
N ARG A 52 -12.04 -17.45 -12.39
CA ARG A 52 -11.93 -16.26 -13.23
C ARG A 52 -11.97 -14.97 -12.40
N LEU A 53 -12.86 -14.87 -11.42
CA LEU A 53 -12.94 -13.72 -10.50
C LEU A 53 -11.68 -13.57 -9.67
N LEU A 54 -11.09 -14.66 -9.20
CA LEU A 54 -9.82 -14.65 -8.46
C LEU A 54 -8.69 -14.05 -9.30
N PHE A 55 -8.58 -14.43 -10.57
CA PHE A 55 -7.53 -13.89 -11.44
C PHE A 55 -7.80 -12.45 -11.87
N LEU A 56 -9.05 -12.03 -12.08
CA LEU A 56 -9.40 -10.63 -12.32
C LEU A 56 -9.03 -9.73 -11.14
N ASP A 57 -9.29 -10.17 -9.90
CA ASP A 57 -8.88 -9.47 -8.68
C ASP A 57 -7.34 -9.42 -8.56
N SER A 58 -6.64 -10.51 -8.88
CA SER A 58 -5.18 -10.56 -8.91
C SER A 58 -4.59 -9.55 -9.93
N ILE A 59 -5.18 -9.44 -11.11
CA ILE A 59 -4.78 -8.46 -12.13
C ILE A 59 -5.05 -7.03 -11.65
N TYR A 60 -6.20 -6.77 -11.02
CA TYR A 60 -6.49 -5.48 -10.41
C TYR A 60 -5.38 -5.09 -9.44
N HIS A 61 -5.02 -5.95 -8.49
CA HIS A 61 -3.97 -5.67 -7.52
C HIS A 61 -2.58 -5.49 -8.18
N ALA A 62 -2.26 -6.27 -9.21
CA ALA A 62 -1.01 -6.13 -9.95
C ALA A 62 -0.91 -4.79 -10.69
N TYR A 63 -2.04 -4.21 -11.12
CA TYR A 63 -2.10 -2.91 -11.77
C TYR A 63 -2.29 -1.73 -10.82
N SER A 64 -2.83 -1.92 -9.60
CA SER A 64 -3.31 -0.84 -8.72
C SER A 64 -2.26 0.23 -8.39
N ALA A 65 -0.98 -0.14 -8.30
CA ALA A 65 0.14 0.78 -8.11
C ALA A 65 1.03 0.93 -9.36
N TYR A 66 0.64 0.34 -10.49
CA TYR A 66 1.40 0.35 -11.73
C TYR A 66 0.71 1.15 -12.85
N ARG A 67 -0.57 0.86 -13.14
CA ARG A 67 -1.37 1.54 -14.18
C ARG A 67 -2.84 1.61 -13.75
N TYR A 68 -3.27 2.75 -13.23
CA TYR A 68 -4.62 2.93 -12.68
C TYR A 68 -5.76 2.67 -13.67
N ASP A 69 -5.63 3.09 -14.94
CA ASP A 69 -6.69 2.87 -15.94
C ASP A 69 -6.88 1.39 -16.23
N SER A 70 -5.79 0.61 -16.25
CA SER A 70 -5.85 -0.83 -16.37
C SER A 70 -6.46 -1.48 -15.13
N ALA A 71 -6.08 -1.03 -13.91
CA ALA A 71 -6.67 -1.50 -12.66
C ALA A 71 -8.19 -1.28 -12.67
N TYR A 72 -8.64 -0.07 -13.06
CA TYR A 72 -10.06 0.25 -13.17
C TYR A 72 -10.80 -0.67 -14.16
N ALA A 73 -10.22 -0.91 -15.33
CA ALA A 73 -10.81 -1.79 -16.35
C ALA A 73 -11.00 -3.23 -15.84
N TYR A 74 -10.00 -3.79 -15.14
CA TYR A 74 -10.10 -5.14 -14.58
C TYR A 74 -11.02 -5.23 -13.38
N MET A 75 -11.05 -4.20 -12.52
CA MET A 75 -12.05 -4.09 -11.45
C MET A 75 -13.47 -4.10 -12.01
N LYS A 76 -13.73 -3.33 -13.08
CA LYS A 76 -15.04 -3.27 -13.72
C LYS A 76 -15.45 -4.63 -14.31
N GLN A 77 -14.53 -5.32 -15.03
CA GLN A 77 -14.77 -6.67 -15.53
C GLN A 77 -15.09 -7.66 -14.39
N GLY A 78 -14.34 -7.57 -13.26
CA GLY A 78 -14.59 -8.38 -12.08
C GLY A 78 -15.95 -8.12 -11.46
N LEU A 79 -16.39 -6.85 -11.38
CA LEU A 79 -17.71 -6.49 -10.86
C LEU A 79 -18.82 -7.02 -11.76
N GLU A 80 -18.75 -6.80 -13.08
CA GLU A 80 -19.74 -7.27 -14.04
C GLU A 80 -19.89 -8.81 -14.02
N LEU A 81 -18.76 -9.54 -13.91
CA LEU A 81 -18.81 -10.99 -13.80
C LEU A 81 -19.40 -11.44 -12.47
N ALA A 82 -19.01 -10.79 -11.35
CA ALA A 82 -19.52 -11.11 -10.01
C ALA A 82 -21.05 -10.88 -9.92
N GLU A 83 -21.56 -9.82 -10.53
CA GLU A 83 -22.99 -9.53 -10.61
C GLU A 83 -23.73 -10.60 -11.44
N LYS A 84 -23.20 -10.98 -12.60
CA LYS A 84 -23.78 -12.03 -13.48
C LYS A 84 -23.88 -13.38 -12.79
N CYS A 85 -22.90 -13.76 -11.97
CA CYS A 85 -22.92 -15.04 -11.25
C CYS A 85 -23.41 -14.93 -9.80
N HIS A 86 -23.96 -13.78 -9.40
CA HIS A 86 -24.48 -13.48 -8.07
C HIS A 86 -23.47 -13.76 -6.93
N ASN A 87 -22.18 -13.51 -7.17
CA ASN A 87 -21.13 -13.72 -6.18
C ASN A 87 -20.97 -12.49 -5.27
N THR A 88 -21.74 -12.46 -4.17
CA THR A 88 -21.78 -11.35 -3.23
C THR A 88 -20.39 -10.95 -2.71
N SER A 89 -19.53 -11.91 -2.40
CA SER A 89 -18.18 -11.64 -1.89
C SER A 89 -17.33 -10.83 -2.88
N TYR A 90 -17.37 -11.19 -4.17
CA TYR A 90 -16.63 -10.46 -5.20
C TYR A 90 -17.30 -9.16 -5.63
N ILE A 91 -18.64 -9.04 -5.50
CA ILE A 91 -19.35 -7.77 -5.67
C ILE A 91 -18.83 -6.77 -4.61
N LEU A 92 -18.85 -7.15 -3.32
CA LEU A 92 -18.32 -6.32 -2.23
C LEU A 92 -16.85 -5.96 -2.44
N ARG A 93 -16.02 -6.95 -2.79
CA ARG A 93 -14.58 -6.74 -3.06
C ARG A 93 -14.36 -5.71 -4.16
N ASN A 94 -15.04 -5.83 -5.31
CA ASN A 94 -14.88 -4.89 -6.41
C ASN A 94 -15.41 -3.48 -6.09
N LYS A 95 -16.45 -3.36 -5.26
CA LYS A 95 -16.90 -2.07 -4.75
C LYS A 95 -15.85 -1.41 -3.85
N ILE A 96 -15.16 -2.19 -2.98
CA ILE A 96 -14.04 -1.68 -2.18
C ILE A 96 -12.85 -1.30 -3.08
N ASN A 97 -12.53 -2.11 -4.10
CA ASN A 97 -11.52 -1.78 -5.11
C ASN A 97 -11.85 -0.46 -5.82
N GLN A 98 -13.11 -0.25 -6.19
CA GLN A 98 -13.58 1.00 -6.80
C GLN A 98 -13.41 2.19 -5.86
N ALA A 99 -13.77 2.05 -4.57
CA ALA A 99 -13.56 3.10 -3.58
C ALA A 99 -12.06 3.44 -3.41
N SER A 100 -11.18 2.43 -3.42
CA SER A 100 -9.73 2.63 -3.39
C SER A 100 -9.25 3.46 -4.58
N ILE A 101 -9.69 3.15 -5.80
CA ILE A 101 -9.35 3.92 -7.01
C ILE A 101 -9.87 5.37 -6.90
N LEU A 102 -11.11 5.54 -6.47
CA LEU A 102 -11.72 6.87 -6.29
C LEU A 102 -10.92 7.71 -5.27
N SER A 103 -10.47 7.09 -4.18
CA SER A 103 -9.64 7.74 -3.15
C SER A 103 -8.33 8.27 -3.72
N VAL A 104 -7.59 7.43 -4.44
CA VAL A 104 -6.31 7.81 -5.07
C VAL A 104 -6.48 8.90 -6.12
N ARG A 105 -7.65 8.94 -6.80
CA ARG A 105 -7.97 9.93 -7.83
C ARG A 105 -8.58 11.22 -7.29
N GLY A 106 -8.73 11.36 -5.96
CA GLY A 106 -9.26 12.57 -5.31
C GLY A 106 -10.80 12.68 -5.30
N PHE A 107 -11.51 11.62 -5.70
CA PHE A 107 -12.98 11.59 -5.63
C PHE A 107 -13.45 11.11 -4.25
N TYR A 108 -12.98 11.77 -3.19
CA TYR A 108 -13.12 11.34 -1.79
C TYR A 108 -14.56 11.12 -1.35
N SER A 109 -15.45 12.09 -1.60
CA SER A 109 -16.88 11.97 -1.22
C SER A 109 -17.56 10.79 -1.95
N LYS A 110 -17.20 10.52 -3.21
CA LYS A 110 -17.74 9.35 -3.93
C LYS A 110 -17.23 8.04 -3.34
N ALA A 111 -15.95 8.00 -2.95
CA ALA A 111 -15.37 6.84 -2.29
C ALA A 111 -16.01 6.58 -0.93
N GLU A 112 -16.21 7.63 -0.11
CA GLU A 112 -16.88 7.54 1.18
C GLU A 112 -18.32 7.03 1.04
N ASN A 113 -19.13 7.63 0.17
CA ASN A 113 -20.51 7.21 -0.07
C ASN A 113 -20.60 5.75 -0.52
N LEU A 114 -19.67 5.30 -1.38
CA LEU A 114 -19.63 3.92 -1.81
C LEU A 114 -19.30 2.97 -0.65
N LEU A 115 -18.31 3.29 0.18
CA LEU A 115 -17.97 2.48 1.35
C LEU A 115 -19.10 2.48 2.40
N GLN A 116 -19.76 3.62 2.64
CA GLN A 116 -20.92 3.72 3.55
C GLN A 116 -22.11 2.86 3.12
N SER A 117 -22.27 2.60 1.82
CA SER A 117 -23.31 1.72 1.30
C SER A 117 -23.06 0.22 1.57
N LEU A 118 -21.91 -0.14 2.12
CA LEU A 118 -21.50 -1.53 2.39
C LEU A 118 -21.63 -1.84 3.88
N ASN A 119 -22.14 -3.03 4.21
CA ASN A 119 -22.24 -3.49 5.59
C ASN A 119 -21.03 -4.36 5.97
N PRO A 120 -20.10 -3.89 6.84
CA PRO A 120 -18.92 -4.67 7.22
C PRO A 120 -19.23 -5.93 8.04
N ASP A 121 -20.41 -6.02 8.67
CA ASP A 121 -20.78 -7.18 9.47
C ASP A 121 -21.18 -8.39 8.62
N GLU A 122 -21.54 -8.16 7.37
CA GLU A 122 -21.83 -9.20 6.37
C GLU A 122 -20.59 -9.66 5.60
N MET A 123 -19.42 -9.04 5.86
CA MET A 123 -18.20 -9.32 5.10
C MET A 123 -17.42 -10.50 5.67
N PRO A 124 -16.87 -11.38 4.81
CA PRO A 124 -15.83 -12.32 5.22
C PRO A 124 -14.66 -11.60 5.88
N TYR A 125 -13.99 -12.25 6.83
CA TYR A 125 -12.91 -11.69 7.63
C TYR A 125 -11.87 -10.86 6.83
N GLN A 126 -11.32 -11.44 5.76
CA GLN A 126 -10.30 -10.75 4.95
C GLN A 126 -10.84 -9.51 4.24
N LEU A 127 -12.10 -9.55 3.83
CA LEU A 127 -12.75 -8.43 3.16
C LEU A 127 -13.07 -7.29 4.14
N LYS A 128 -13.45 -7.63 5.38
CA LYS A 128 -13.64 -6.67 6.46
C LYS A 128 -12.35 -5.92 6.79
N LEU A 129 -11.20 -6.59 6.84
CA LEU A 129 -9.91 -5.94 7.00
C LEU A 129 -9.59 -5.00 5.85
N TYR A 130 -9.87 -5.42 4.60
CA TYR A 130 -9.63 -4.61 3.42
C TYR A 130 -10.55 -3.38 3.36
N TYR A 131 -11.78 -3.50 3.81
CA TYR A 131 -12.72 -2.40 3.97
C TYR A 131 -12.20 -1.32 4.95
N TYR A 132 -11.77 -1.71 6.16
CA TYR A 132 -11.21 -0.76 7.13
C TYR A 132 -9.90 -0.14 6.64
N PHE A 133 -9.05 -0.93 5.99
CA PHE A 133 -7.84 -0.43 5.33
C PHE A 133 -8.19 0.66 4.30
N THR A 134 -9.16 0.41 3.44
CA THR A 134 -9.56 1.36 2.39
C THR A 134 -10.08 2.67 2.98
N TYR A 135 -10.86 2.62 4.06
CA TYR A 135 -11.29 3.81 4.78
C TYR A 135 -10.12 4.59 5.39
N ALA A 136 -9.19 3.91 6.05
CA ALA A 136 -8.03 4.56 6.66
C ALA A 136 -7.19 5.30 5.61
N TRP A 137 -7.00 4.69 4.42
CA TRP A 137 -6.28 5.33 3.31
C TRP A 137 -7.09 6.42 2.62
N LEU A 138 -8.39 6.26 2.44
CA LEU A 138 -9.28 7.33 1.97
C LEU A 138 -9.09 8.61 2.79
N TYR A 139 -9.19 8.49 4.11
CA TYR A 139 -9.04 9.66 4.98
C TYR A 139 -7.60 10.15 5.09
N SER A 140 -6.60 9.30 4.88
CA SER A 140 -5.20 9.73 4.77
C SER A 140 -4.97 10.64 3.54
N TYR A 141 -5.53 10.28 2.38
CA TYR A 141 -5.46 11.12 1.17
C TYR A 141 -6.28 12.39 1.34
N TRP A 142 -7.49 12.29 1.92
CA TRP A 142 -8.37 13.44 2.11
C TRP A 142 -7.80 14.45 3.12
N GLU A 143 -7.24 14.00 4.22
CA GLU A 143 -6.49 14.83 5.17
C GLU A 143 -5.32 15.56 4.49
N SER A 144 -4.55 14.85 3.69
CA SER A 144 -3.42 15.45 2.95
C SER A 144 -3.88 16.52 1.96
N TYR A 145 -5.02 16.32 1.31
CA TYR A 145 -5.63 17.30 0.41
C TYR A 145 -6.19 18.50 1.19
N ALA A 146 -6.82 18.25 2.32
CA ALA A 146 -7.43 19.27 3.19
C ALA A 146 -6.42 19.97 4.10
N ASN A 147 -5.11 19.69 3.96
CA ASN A 147 -4.06 20.27 4.77
C ASN A 147 -4.20 21.80 4.86
N ASN A 148 -4.07 22.34 6.07
CA ASN A 148 -4.30 23.76 6.41
C ASN A 148 -5.77 24.24 6.30
N SER A 149 -6.75 23.34 6.29
CA SER A 149 -8.17 23.66 6.40
C SER A 149 -8.74 23.20 7.74
N ASP A 150 -9.90 23.75 8.11
CA ASP A 150 -10.64 23.38 9.34
C ASP A 150 -11.10 21.90 9.34
N TYR A 151 -11.11 21.26 8.17
CA TYR A 151 -11.53 19.86 8.02
C TYR A 151 -10.41 18.84 8.24
N ALA A 152 -9.14 19.28 8.25
CA ALA A 152 -8.00 18.36 8.35
C ALA A 152 -8.03 17.54 9.66
N GLU A 153 -8.43 18.14 10.79
CA GLU A 153 -8.56 17.45 12.07
C GLU A 153 -9.63 16.36 12.05
N GLU A 154 -10.78 16.63 11.41
CA GLU A 154 -11.86 15.65 11.26
C GLU A 154 -11.37 14.42 10.48
N PHE A 155 -10.70 14.64 9.33
CA PHE A 155 -10.18 13.53 8.53
C PHE A 155 -9.05 12.78 9.23
N CYS A 156 -8.20 13.46 9.99
CA CYS A 156 -7.20 12.84 10.87
C CYS A 156 -7.86 11.92 11.91
N ALA A 157 -8.92 12.37 12.56
CA ALA A 157 -9.65 11.58 13.55
C ALA A 157 -10.30 10.34 12.92
N LYS A 158 -10.95 10.49 11.76
CA LYS A 158 -11.55 9.38 11.01
C LYS A 158 -10.49 8.36 10.54
N LYS A 159 -9.34 8.82 10.02
CA LYS A 159 -8.20 7.96 9.67
C LYS A 159 -7.75 7.11 10.86
N LYS A 160 -7.52 7.73 12.02
CA LYS A 160 -7.12 7.04 13.26
C LYS A 160 -8.16 6.03 13.71
N HIS A 161 -9.44 6.38 13.63
CA HIS A 161 -10.55 5.50 13.98
C HIS A 161 -10.55 4.22 13.12
N TYR A 162 -10.52 4.36 11.79
CA TYR A 162 -10.54 3.19 10.89
C TYR A 162 -9.25 2.37 10.97
N MET A 163 -8.10 2.99 11.22
CA MET A 163 -6.87 2.27 11.49
C MET A 163 -6.94 1.46 12.79
N SER A 164 -7.57 2.01 13.84
CA SER A 164 -7.83 1.29 15.09
C SER A 164 -8.72 0.07 14.87
N LEU A 165 -9.85 0.23 14.14
CA LEU A 165 -10.73 -0.87 13.78
C LEU A 165 -9.99 -1.95 12.99
N LEU A 166 -9.16 -1.56 12.02
CA LEU A 166 -8.36 -2.49 11.24
C LEU A 166 -7.45 -3.33 12.14
N ILE A 167 -6.67 -2.70 13.03
CA ILE A 167 -5.72 -3.38 13.91
C ILE A 167 -6.41 -4.30 14.91
N GLN A 168 -7.53 -3.86 15.50
CA GLN A 168 -8.30 -4.65 16.47
C GLN A 168 -8.93 -5.90 15.84
N ASN A 169 -9.25 -5.87 14.56
CA ASN A 169 -9.83 -7.01 13.86
C ASN A 169 -8.81 -8.06 13.38
N PHE A 170 -7.49 -7.84 13.53
CA PHE A 170 -6.51 -8.87 13.18
C PHE A 170 -6.57 -10.06 14.16
N ASN A 171 -6.63 -11.28 13.61
CA ASN A 171 -6.51 -12.50 14.40
C ASN A 171 -5.04 -12.78 14.78
N GLU A 172 -4.81 -13.66 15.77
CA GLU A 172 -3.47 -13.93 16.31
C GLU A 172 -2.46 -14.45 15.26
N ASN A 173 -2.90 -15.20 14.26
CA ASN A 173 -2.03 -15.68 13.19
C ASN A 173 -1.59 -14.54 12.26
N SER A 174 -2.53 -13.68 11.89
CA SER A 174 -2.26 -12.53 11.02
C SER A 174 -1.40 -11.46 11.69
N LYS A 175 -1.42 -11.34 13.03
CA LYS A 175 -0.56 -10.44 13.81
C LYS A 175 0.94 -10.78 13.70
N LYS A 176 1.28 -11.98 13.25
CA LYS A 176 2.67 -12.40 13.03
C LYS A 176 3.24 -11.96 11.67
N SER A 177 2.48 -11.23 10.85
CA SER A 177 2.88 -10.83 9.49
C SER A 177 3.67 -9.51 9.45
N ALA A 178 4.47 -9.34 8.39
CA ALA A 178 5.11 -8.05 8.07
C ALA A 178 4.05 -6.95 7.87
N TYR A 179 2.94 -7.30 7.20
CA TYR A 179 1.84 -6.37 6.94
C TYR A 179 1.21 -5.82 8.23
N TYR A 180 0.92 -6.69 9.19
CA TYR A 180 0.41 -6.23 10.50
C TYR A 180 1.39 -5.29 11.21
N ASN A 181 2.68 -5.65 11.25
CA ASN A 181 3.69 -4.79 11.87
C ASN A 181 3.79 -3.44 11.18
N TYR A 182 3.73 -3.39 9.84
CA TYR A 182 3.66 -2.13 9.10
C TYR A 182 2.47 -1.28 9.53
N LEU A 183 1.27 -1.87 9.62
CA LEU A 183 0.05 -1.15 10.00
C LEU A 183 0.08 -0.63 11.44
N VAL A 184 0.63 -1.40 12.38
CA VAL A 184 0.83 -0.93 13.77
C VAL A 184 1.84 0.22 13.80
N GLY A 185 2.89 0.15 12.97
CA GLY A 185 3.83 1.25 12.78
C GLY A 185 3.14 2.53 12.28
N GLU A 186 2.26 2.43 11.28
CA GLU A 186 1.45 3.56 10.79
C GLU A 186 0.52 4.11 11.87
N TYR A 187 -0.17 3.24 12.59
CA TYR A 187 -1.06 3.65 13.68
C TYR A 187 -0.32 4.43 14.77
N ALA A 188 0.82 3.93 15.22
CA ALA A 188 1.66 4.61 16.21
C ALA A 188 2.21 5.95 15.66
N TYR A 189 2.61 5.98 14.37
CA TYR A 189 3.07 7.20 13.69
C TYR A 189 1.96 8.27 13.61
N PHE A 190 0.72 7.89 13.33
CA PHE A 190 -0.41 8.83 13.28
C PHE A 190 -0.73 9.45 14.65
N HIS A 191 -0.35 8.80 15.75
CA HIS A 191 -0.49 9.37 17.10
C HIS A 191 0.72 10.23 17.49
N SER A 192 1.92 9.81 17.12
CA SER A 192 3.15 10.55 17.36
C SER A 192 4.19 10.26 16.27
N PRO A 193 4.51 11.22 15.40
CA PRO A 193 5.51 11.04 14.32
C PRO A 193 6.93 10.70 14.78
N ILE A 194 7.23 10.86 16.07
CA ILE A 194 8.50 10.54 16.73
C ILE A 194 8.40 9.34 17.68
N SER A 195 7.33 8.54 17.57
CA SER A 195 7.12 7.35 18.39
C SER A 195 8.18 6.28 18.12
N LYS A 196 8.90 5.85 19.16
CA LYS A 196 9.82 4.71 19.10
C LYS A 196 9.09 3.40 18.80
N GLU A 197 7.82 3.29 19.20
CA GLU A 197 6.97 2.15 18.88
C GLU A 197 6.76 2.05 17.38
N SER A 198 6.44 3.16 16.73
CA SER A 198 6.33 3.24 15.26
C SER A 198 7.60 2.74 14.58
N LEU A 199 8.78 3.26 14.96
CA LEU A 199 10.06 2.82 14.43
C LEU A 199 10.29 1.31 14.60
N ASN A 200 10.06 0.79 15.82
CA ASN A 200 10.28 -0.63 16.11
C ASN A 200 9.40 -1.54 15.23
N HIS A 201 8.14 -1.16 15.01
CA HIS A 201 7.23 -1.91 14.17
C HIS A 201 7.60 -1.83 12.70
N TYR A 202 8.02 -0.68 12.17
CA TYR A 202 8.52 -0.58 10.81
C TYR A 202 9.80 -1.40 10.58
N LEU A 203 10.77 -1.35 11.50
CA LEU A 203 11.99 -2.17 11.43
C LEU A 203 11.67 -3.66 11.43
N LYS A 204 10.69 -4.09 12.25
CA LYS A 204 10.23 -5.47 12.27
C LYS A 204 9.57 -5.86 10.96
N ALA A 205 8.70 -5.03 10.41
CA ALA A 205 8.06 -5.24 9.12
C ALA A 205 9.09 -5.32 7.98
N LEU A 206 10.06 -4.40 7.96
CA LEU A 206 11.16 -4.37 6.99
C LEU A 206 11.97 -5.68 7.02
N LYS A 207 12.36 -6.13 8.20
CA LYS A 207 13.12 -7.38 8.38
C LYS A 207 12.35 -8.62 7.93
N MET A 208 11.02 -8.61 8.06
CA MET A 208 10.15 -9.75 7.72
C MET A 208 9.74 -9.78 6.25
N SER A 209 9.97 -8.71 5.50
CA SER A 209 9.55 -8.58 4.11
C SER A 209 10.71 -8.72 3.13
N PRO A 210 10.51 -9.39 1.97
CA PRO A 210 11.51 -9.42 0.91
C PRO A 210 11.79 -8.00 0.38
N ALA A 211 13.04 -7.70 0.03
CA ALA A 211 13.43 -6.40 -0.53
C ALA A 211 12.62 -6.03 -1.79
N LYS A 212 12.23 -7.03 -2.59
CA LYS A 212 11.31 -6.88 -3.72
C LYS A 212 9.86 -7.11 -3.25
N SER A 213 9.36 -6.21 -2.40
CA SER A 213 7.95 -6.24 -1.99
C SER A 213 7.45 -4.85 -1.61
N ARG A 214 6.15 -4.60 -1.86
CA ARG A 214 5.51 -3.34 -1.49
C ARG A 214 5.61 -3.04 0.00
N ILE A 215 5.49 -4.06 0.86
CA ILE A 215 5.58 -3.90 2.32
C ILE A 215 6.99 -3.46 2.74
N HIS A 216 8.03 -3.96 2.08
CA HIS A 216 9.40 -3.52 2.32
C HIS A 216 9.58 -2.04 1.99
N ALA A 217 9.15 -1.60 0.81
CA ALA A 217 9.20 -0.19 0.39
C ALA A 217 8.45 0.72 1.35
N MET A 218 7.20 0.36 1.69
CA MET A 218 6.37 1.12 2.62
C MET A 218 6.97 1.20 4.03
N SER A 219 7.57 0.11 4.53
CA SER A 219 8.23 0.08 5.84
C SER A 219 9.49 0.93 5.86
N ALA A 220 10.33 0.85 4.81
CA ALA A 220 11.50 1.70 4.66
C ALA A 220 11.12 3.18 4.62
N TYR A 221 10.08 3.54 3.88
CA TYR A 221 9.56 4.91 3.85
C TYR A 221 9.03 5.37 5.22
N GLY A 222 8.36 4.49 5.98
CA GLY A 222 7.94 4.76 7.36
C GLY A 222 9.11 5.08 8.28
N ILE A 223 10.21 4.30 8.18
CA ILE A 223 11.45 4.53 8.92
C ILE A 223 12.09 5.86 8.51
N ALA A 224 12.14 6.15 7.21
CA ALA A 224 12.65 7.44 6.72
C ALA A 224 11.88 8.62 7.33
N ARG A 225 10.54 8.59 7.32
CA ARG A 225 9.70 9.64 7.94
C ARG A 225 10.02 9.83 9.43
N TYR A 226 10.21 8.75 10.17
CA TYR A 226 10.60 8.83 11.59
C TYR A 226 11.95 9.54 11.75
N TYR A 227 12.98 9.17 10.97
CA TYR A 227 14.30 9.78 11.07
C TYR A 227 14.31 11.25 10.64
N LYS A 228 13.50 11.62 9.64
CA LYS A 228 13.27 13.02 9.28
C LYS A 228 12.74 13.82 10.46
N ASN A 229 11.70 13.32 11.13
CA ASN A 229 11.07 14.02 12.25
C ASN A 229 11.94 14.07 13.52
N THR A 230 12.95 13.20 13.62
CA THR A 230 13.92 13.19 14.73
C THR A 230 15.26 13.87 14.36
N GLY A 231 15.35 14.51 13.18
CA GLY A 231 16.54 15.26 12.75
C GLY A 231 17.75 14.39 12.37
N LYS A 232 17.56 13.09 12.13
CA LYS A 232 18.63 12.17 11.72
C LYS A 232 18.66 12.03 10.21
N PHE A 233 19.18 13.05 9.54
CA PHE A 233 19.07 13.18 8.08
C PHE A 233 19.86 12.13 7.30
N ASP A 234 21.02 11.68 7.79
CA ASP A 234 21.79 10.60 7.14
C ASP A 234 20.97 9.29 7.07
N LEU A 235 20.29 8.92 8.16
CA LEU A 235 19.40 7.76 8.18
C LEU A 235 18.11 7.98 7.37
N TYR A 236 17.61 9.21 7.34
CA TYR A 236 16.49 9.57 6.48
C TYR A 236 16.80 9.27 5.02
N GLU A 237 17.96 9.71 4.51
CA GLU A 237 18.39 9.45 3.14
C GLU A 237 18.57 7.96 2.85
N GLU A 238 19.26 7.25 3.73
CA GLU A 238 19.49 5.81 3.59
C GLU A 238 18.19 5.03 3.42
N TYR A 239 17.20 5.31 4.27
CA TYR A 239 15.90 4.63 4.17
C TYR A 239 15.00 5.14 3.05
N LEU A 240 15.18 6.38 2.58
CA LEU A 240 14.55 6.85 1.33
C LEU A 240 15.08 6.10 0.12
N VAL A 241 16.40 5.90 0.04
CA VAL A 241 17.03 5.11 -1.03
C VAL A 241 16.52 3.66 -0.97
N GLU A 242 16.46 3.05 0.23
CA GLU A 242 15.92 1.69 0.40
C GLU A 242 14.48 1.58 -0.11
N ALA A 243 13.61 2.53 0.26
CA ALA A 243 12.23 2.58 -0.21
C ALA A 243 12.15 2.74 -1.73
N SER A 244 12.93 3.69 -2.30
CA SER A 244 12.93 3.99 -3.75
C SER A 244 13.42 2.80 -4.58
N VAL A 245 14.48 2.14 -4.14
CA VAL A 245 15.00 0.92 -4.80
C VAL A 245 13.96 -0.19 -4.76
N SER A 246 13.33 -0.43 -3.60
CA SER A 246 12.29 -1.46 -3.48
C SER A 246 11.06 -1.16 -4.36
N ASP A 247 10.63 0.10 -4.45
CA ASP A 247 9.55 0.55 -5.35
C ASP A 247 9.91 0.27 -6.82
N GLY A 248 11.13 0.60 -7.24
CA GLY A 248 11.64 0.33 -8.58
C GLY A 248 11.67 -1.16 -8.91
N LEU A 249 12.17 -2.00 -7.99
CA LEU A 249 12.20 -3.45 -8.13
C LEU A 249 10.81 -4.06 -8.29
N CYS A 250 9.78 -3.47 -7.68
CA CYS A 250 8.38 -3.89 -7.75
C CYS A 250 7.61 -3.23 -8.90
N GLN A 251 8.22 -2.27 -9.60
CA GLN A 251 7.55 -1.43 -10.61
C GLN A 251 6.32 -0.70 -10.04
N LEU A 252 6.42 -0.24 -8.79
CA LEU A 252 5.42 0.63 -8.19
C LEU A 252 5.63 2.06 -8.72
N LYS A 253 4.57 2.66 -9.23
CA LYS A 253 4.61 4.06 -9.70
C LYS A 253 4.25 5.07 -8.60
N GLU A 254 4.20 4.61 -7.36
CA GLU A 254 4.08 5.44 -6.16
C GLU A 254 5.48 6.02 -5.82
N THR A 255 5.91 7.03 -6.55
CA THR A 255 7.28 7.56 -6.53
C THR A 255 7.55 8.55 -5.39
N VAL A 256 6.82 8.48 -4.27
CA VAL A 256 6.94 9.47 -3.19
C VAL A 256 8.34 9.50 -2.59
N ALA A 257 8.97 8.35 -2.37
CA ALA A 257 10.32 8.28 -1.83
C ALA A 257 11.34 8.89 -2.80
N LEU A 258 11.28 8.55 -4.08
CA LEU A 258 12.16 9.08 -5.13
C LEU A 258 11.97 10.59 -5.33
N GLN A 259 10.72 11.08 -5.29
CA GLN A 259 10.45 12.53 -5.35
C GLN A 259 11.08 13.26 -4.15
N LYS A 260 11.01 12.69 -2.95
CA LYS A 260 11.64 13.31 -1.76
C LYS A 260 13.16 13.33 -1.86
N LEU A 261 13.79 12.32 -2.46
CA LEU A 261 15.23 12.33 -2.75
C LEU A 261 15.60 13.42 -3.75
N ALA A 262 14.79 13.67 -4.77
CA ALA A 262 15.07 14.70 -5.78
C ALA A 262 15.00 16.15 -5.24
N TYR A 263 14.37 16.36 -4.09
CA TYR A 263 14.29 17.66 -3.40
C TYR A 263 15.31 17.82 -2.27
N TYR A 264 16.17 16.86 -2.05
CA TYR A 264 17.18 16.85 -1.00
C TYR A 264 18.56 17.16 -1.58
#